data_cae3230c1b2a74f641d4acf93d1b716d
#
_entry.id   cae3230c1b2a74f641d4acf93d1b716d
#
_cell.length_a   1.000
_cell.length_b   1.000
_cell.length_c   1.000
_cell.angle_alpha   90.00
_cell.angle_beta   90.00
_cell.angle_gamma   90.00
#
_symmetry.space_group_name_H-M   'P 1'
#
loop_
_entity.id
_entity.type
_entity.pdbx_description
1 polymer ?
#
loop_
_entity_poly.entity_id
_entity_poly.type
_entity_poly.pdbx_seq_one_letter_code
_entity_poly.pdbx_strand_id
1 'polypeptide(L)'
;PLSGNLILGFTGGTGGATADQEVANITLYDLGAAAAPNPTFAYDFGDAADQSGGCAGATSSADVDVVLVTSANPSDEGAQSYSLGVAASGGSITAITTDGTDAGGLIDGGFELSELTSGDGNDGAMTAVILSFTQPVSLAADGSSSVATVTVESTNPDGADAATVSLEVVNGLVGGGRPVQSVVTWRGQTYRPSLGSTSYSVSSDVEAPAAPSGLAAVAGDSQVSLDWDDSAAADLTSYTVSRDGAELASGLTESSYVDDTAVNDTSYSYTVTASDSCNESDASSAVEATPVDPGIGPFARGDSNGDGTVNISDPSATLNWLFLGGGNPPCLAAADSNSDGSVNISDPSYTLRWLFLGGADHPAPSACGRSTDAGDLAQGCDTATCAE
;
A
#
# COMPACT_ATOMS: atom_id res chain seq x y z
N PRO A 1 69.57 8.59 -27.34
CA PRO A 1 70.84 8.44 -26.65
C PRO A 1 70.69 9.05 -25.26
N LEU A 2 70.77 8.17 -24.26
CA LEU A 2 70.72 8.60 -22.85
C LEU A 2 72.01 9.36 -22.54
N SER A 3 71.89 10.64 -22.20
CA SER A 3 72.99 11.46 -21.72
C SER A 3 72.97 11.48 -20.19
N GLY A 4 73.53 10.48 -19.58
CA GLY A 4 73.74 10.36 -18.12
C GLY A 4 74.40 9.05 -17.72
N ASN A 5 75.21 9.06 -16.68
CA ASN A 5 75.83 7.83 -16.16
C ASN A 5 74.76 6.99 -15.46
N LEU A 6 74.41 5.86 -16.05
CA LEU A 6 73.55 4.83 -15.41
C LEU A 6 74.44 3.93 -14.55
N ILE A 7 74.28 3.91 -13.23
CA ILE A 7 74.93 3.00 -12.33
C ILE A 7 73.92 1.87 -11.99
N LEU A 8 74.17 0.68 -12.57
CA LEU A 8 73.45 -0.53 -12.18
C LEU A 8 74.23 -1.24 -11.07
N GLY A 9 73.73 -1.21 -9.86
CA GLY A 9 74.30 -1.91 -8.71
C GLY A 9 73.63 -3.28 -8.52
N PHE A 10 74.35 -4.36 -8.73
CA PHE A 10 73.93 -5.68 -8.34
C PHE A 10 74.56 -6.07 -7.03
N THR A 11 73.80 -6.33 -5.98
CA THR A 11 74.33 -6.94 -4.74
C THR A 11 74.13 -8.47 -4.85
N GLY A 12 75.18 -9.16 -5.29
CA GLY A 12 75.29 -10.60 -5.23
C GLY A 12 75.85 -11.06 -3.89
N GLY A 13 75.17 -11.92 -3.16
CA GLY A 13 75.68 -12.56 -1.96
C GLY A 13 76.83 -13.52 -2.33
N THR A 14 77.94 -13.46 -1.58
CA THR A 14 79.10 -14.29 -1.73
C THR A 14 78.84 -15.72 -1.27
N GLY A 15 78.50 -16.61 -2.18
CA GLY A 15 78.53 -18.07 -2.00
C GLY A 15 79.20 -18.69 -3.21
N GLY A 16 80.41 -19.26 -3.05
CA GLY A 16 81.20 -19.74 -4.15
C GLY A 16 80.62 -20.90 -4.94
N ALA A 17 80.01 -20.58 -6.03
CA ALA A 17 79.83 -21.38 -7.21
C ALA A 17 79.64 -20.43 -8.40
N THR A 18 80.41 -20.58 -9.46
CA THR A 18 80.27 -19.90 -10.73
C THR A 18 78.95 -20.30 -11.37
N ALA A 19 77.90 -19.51 -11.25
CA ALA A 19 76.72 -19.61 -12.08
C ALA A 19 76.65 -18.33 -12.94
N ASP A 20 76.62 -18.50 -14.23
CA ASP A 20 76.30 -17.45 -15.17
C ASP A 20 74.87 -16.98 -14.84
N GLN A 21 74.73 -15.77 -14.36
CA GLN A 21 73.45 -15.16 -14.15
C GLN A 21 73.05 -14.35 -15.38
N GLU A 22 72.23 -14.91 -16.22
CA GLU A 22 71.55 -14.15 -17.28
C GLU A 22 70.45 -13.29 -16.69
N VAL A 23 70.58 -11.98 -16.80
CA VAL A 23 69.52 -11.04 -16.53
C VAL A 23 68.76 -10.81 -17.86
N ALA A 24 67.69 -11.57 -18.07
CA ALA A 24 66.82 -11.35 -19.21
C ALA A 24 65.75 -10.32 -18.87
N ASN A 25 65.47 -9.43 -19.84
CA ASN A 25 64.40 -8.42 -19.78
C ASN A 25 64.56 -7.30 -18.73
N ILE A 26 65.66 -6.54 -18.81
CA ILE A 26 65.74 -5.25 -18.12
C ILE A 26 64.93 -4.22 -18.93
N THR A 27 63.79 -3.80 -18.43
CA THR A 27 63.07 -2.64 -18.96
C THR A 27 63.58 -1.41 -18.26
N LEU A 28 64.35 -0.56 -18.98
CA LEU A 28 64.78 0.72 -18.48
C LEU A 28 63.68 1.77 -18.72
N TYR A 29 63.15 2.28 -17.67
CA TYR A 29 62.25 3.45 -17.74
C TYR A 29 63.11 4.73 -17.80
N ASP A 30 62.67 5.67 -18.64
CA ASP A 30 63.29 7.02 -18.67
C ASP A 30 62.98 7.74 -17.37
N LEU A 31 63.95 7.92 -16.49
CA LEU A 31 63.82 8.66 -15.24
C LEU A 31 63.73 10.18 -15.43
N GLY A 32 63.76 10.64 -16.70
CA GLY A 32 63.56 12.02 -17.03
C GLY A 32 62.12 12.44 -17.37
N ALA A 33 61.25 11.48 -17.59
CA ALA A 33 59.83 11.74 -17.66
C ALA A 33 59.27 11.85 -16.24
N ALA A 34 58.51 12.89 -15.95
CA ALA A 34 57.75 12.96 -14.70
C ALA A 34 56.94 11.65 -14.59
N ALA A 35 57.11 10.93 -13.46
CA ALA A 35 56.33 9.72 -13.23
C ALA A 35 54.88 10.06 -13.52
N ALA A 36 54.27 9.24 -14.39
CA ALA A 36 52.86 9.39 -14.66
C ALA A 36 52.09 9.43 -13.31
N PRO A 37 51.19 10.36 -13.10
CA PRO A 37 50.49 10.46 -11.83
C PRO A 37 49.84 9.10 -11.51
N ASN A 38 49.96 8.66 -10.27
CA ASN A 38 49.24 7.51 -9.80
C ASN A 38 47.74 7.84 -9.81
N PRO A 39 46.86 6.87 -10.16
CA PRO A 39 45.40 7.09 -10.03
C PRO A 39 45.03 7.41 -8.59
N THR A 40 44.04 8.21 -8.42
CA THR A 40 43.40 8.43 -7.12
C THR A 40 42.09 7.67 -7.05
N PHE A 41 41.81 7.12 -5.89
CA PHE A 41 40.60 6.33 -5.63
C PHE A 41 39.83 6.97 -4.50
N ALA A 42 38.51 6.96 -4.62
CA ALA A 42 37.59 7.37 -3.58
C ALA A 42 36.43 6.36 -3.52
N TYR A 43 36.04 5.96 -2.32
CA TYR A 43 34.73 5.39 -2.12
C TYR A 43 33.75 6.52 -1.84
N ASP A 44 32.60 6.44 -2.48
CA ASP A 44 31.49 7.36 -2.30
C ASP A 44 30.18 6.55 -2.33
N PHE A 45 29.06 7.22 -2.20
CA PHE A 45 27.74 6.62 -2.28
C PHE A 45 26.98 7.16 -3.48
N GLY A 46 26.09 6.33 -4.04
CA GLY A 46 25.06 6.78 -4.95
C GLY A 46 24.00 7.63 -4.22
N ASP A 47 23.04 8.11 -4.97
CA ASP A 47 21.94 8.89 -4.40
C ASP A 47 21.13 8.02 -3.42
N ALA A 48 21.12 8.41 -2.16
CA ALA A 48 20.25 7.83 -1.14
C ALA A 48 18.95 8.63 -1.12
N ALA A 49 17.85 7.99 -1.54
CA ALA A 49 16.55 8.65 -1.58
C ALA A 49 15.95 8.75 -0.17
N ASP A 50 15.39 9.92 0.16
CA ASP A 50 14.60 10.08 1.37
C ASP A 50 13.43 9.10 1.40
N GLN A 51 13.17 8.53 2.58
CA GLN A 51 12.06 7.62 2.84
C GLN A 51 10.94 8.39 3.53
N SER A 52 9.73 8.33 2.97
CA SER A 52 8.56 9.03 3.51
C SER A 52 7.28 8.19 3.35
N GLY A 53 6.25 8.53 4.13
CA GLY A 53 4.92 7.93 4.01
C GLY A 53 4.77 6.57 4.71
N GLY A 54 5.75 6.13 5.47
CA GLY A 54 5.59 4.94 6.33
C GLY A 54 4.98 5.31 7.68
N CYS A 55 4.22 4.40 8.28
CA CYS A 55 3.61 4.63 9.59
C CYS A 55 4.67 4.75 10.68
N ALA A 56 4.40 5.55 11.72
CA ALA A 56 5.25 5.67 12.90
C ALA A 56 5.56 4.31 13.53
N GLY A 57 6.82 4.08 13.89
CA GLY A 57 7.26 2.79 14.44
C GLY A 57 7.39 1.64 13.44
N ALA A 58 6.97 1.81 12.19
CA ALA A 58 7.21 0.83 11.14
C ALA A 58 8.67 0.82 10.69
N THR A 59 9.09 -0.30 10.09
CA THR A 59 10.43 -0.41 9.50
C THR A 59 10.40 0.00 8.03
N SER A 60 11.25 0.93 7.66
CA SER A 60 11.55 1.30 6.27
C SER A 60 12.88 0.70 5.84
N SER A 61 12.99 0.31 4.57
CA SER A 61 14.21 -0.26 4.00
C SER A 61 14.65 0.54 2.78
N ALA A 62 15.95 0.82 2.69
CA ALA A 62 16.57 1.52 1.58
C ALA A 62 17.80 0.75 1.07
N ASP A 63 17.92 0.66 -0.24
CA ASP A 63 19.12 0.17 -0.91
C ASP A 63 19.97 1.38 -1.36
N VAL A 64 21.23 1.38 -0.96
CA VAL A 64 22.17 2.45 -1.28
C VAL A 64 23.42 1.86 -1.93
N ASP A 65 23.75 2.34 -3.12
CA ASP A 65 24.93 1.88 -3.82
C ASP A 65 26.19 2.52 -3.26
N VAL A 66 27.24 1.71 -3.09
CA VAL A 66 28.60 2.17 -2.86
C VAL A 66 29.32 2.20 -4.19
N VAL A 67 29.92 3.33 -4.52
CA VAL A 67 30.64 3.53 -5.77
C VAL A 67 32.12 3.73 -5.51
N LEU A 68 32.95 3.19 -6.39
CA LEU A 68 34.37 3.47 -6.45
C LEU A 68 34.62 4.49 -7.57
N VAL A 69 35.12 5.64 -7.20
CA VAL A 69 35.52 6.70 -8.14
C VAL A 69 37.00 6.60 -8.38
N THR A 70 37.40 6.45 -9.64
CA THR A 70 38.77 6.44 -10.12
C THR A 70 39.01 7.71 -10.94
N SER A 71 40.12 8.42 -10.68
CA SER A 71 40.47 9.60 -11.44
C SER A 71 41.98 9.73 -11.63
N ALA A 72 42.36 10.49 -12.66
CA ALA A 72 43.73 10.71 -13.07
C ALA A 72 44.49 9.41 -13.36
N ASN A 73 43.80 8.38 -13.83
CA ASN A 73 44.41 7.10 -14.17
C ASN A 73 45.19 7.21 -15.50
N PRO A 74 46.49 6.94 -15.50
CA PRO A 74 47.32 7.05 -16.71
C PRO A 74 47.20 5.81 -17.63
N SER A 75 46.35 4.87 -17.31
CA SER A 75 46.22 3.60 -18.04
C SER A 75 44.76 3.25 -18.36
N ASP A 76 44.59 2.26 -19.23
CA ASP A 76 43.29 1.72 -19.61
C ASP A 76 42.73 0.72 -18.58
N GLU A 77 43.52 0.38 -17.55
CA GLU A 77 43.16 -0.59 -16.51
C GLU A 77 42.68 0.12 -15.24
N GLY A 78 41.52 -0.23 -14.76
CA GLY A 78 40.99 0.21 -13.48
C GLY A 78 41.36 -0.69 -12.31
N ALA A 79 40.63 -0.60 -11.22
CA ALA A 79 40.79 -1.44 -10.04
C ALA A 79 40.53 -2.90 -10.35
N GLN A 80 41.39 -3.81 -9.84
CA GLN A 80 41.33 -5.26 -10.07
C GLN A 80 40.79 -6.02 -8.86
N SER A 81 40.91 -5.42 -7.70
CA SER A 81 40.32 -5.90 -6.46
C SER A 81 40.09 -4.75 -5.49
N TYR A 82 39.19 -4.96 -4.56
CA TYR A 82 38.91 -3.98 -3.50
C TYR A 82 38.39 -4.67 -2.26
N SER A 83 38.48 -3.96 -1.15
CA SER A 83 37.73 -4.26 0.07
C SER A 83 37.22 -2.97 0.68
N LEU A 84 36.08 -3.03 1.28
CA LEU A 84 35.45 -1.87 1.96
C LEU A 84 34.62 -2.36 3.15
N GLY A 85 34.50 -1.46 4.13
CA GLY A 85 33.56 -1.60 5.22
C GLY A 85 32.62 -0.41 5.22
N VAL A 86 31.35 -0.65 5.50
CA VAL A 86 30.31 0.39 5.64
C VAL A 86 29.71 0.31 7.03
N ALA A 87 29.61 1.44 7.70
CA ALA A 87 28.90 1.59 8.95
C ALA A 87 27.65 2.46 8.76
N ALA A 88 26.61 2.20 9.57
CA ALA A 88 25.41 3.00 9.59
C ALA A 88 25.15 3.59 10.97
N SER A 89 24.49 4.74 11.01
CA SER A 89 23.90 5.32 12.22
C SER A 89 22.49 5.80 11.93
N GLY A 90 21.59 5.67 12.90
CA GLY A 90 20.16 5.95 12.70
C GLY A 90 19.40 4.82 12.00
N GLY A 91 20.09 3.75 11.61
CA GLY A 91 19.55 2.54 11.01
C GLY A 91 20.51 1.37 11.19
N SER A 92 20.11 0.18 10.72
CA SER A 92 20.91 -1.05 10.77
C SER A 92 21.11 -1.59 9.38
N ILE A 93 22.35 -1.94 9.03
CA ILE A 93 22.63 -2.61 7.76
C ILE A 93 22.19 -4.07 7.88
N THR A 94 21.33 -4.50 6.97
CA THR A 94 20.75 -5.87 6.95
C THR A 94 21.29 -6.72 5.82
N ALA A 95 21.84 -6.11 4.76
CA ALA A 95 22.50 -6.80 3.69
C ALA A 95 23.60 -5.95 3.04
N ILE A 96 24.58 -6.63 2.45
CA ILE A 96 25.54 -6.08 1.50
C ILE A 96 25.73 -7.11 0.40
N THR A 97 25.68 -6.68 -0.86
CA THR A 97 25.83 -7.55 -2.02
C THR A 97 26.58 -6.82 -3.14
N THR A 98 27.22 -7.57 -4.02
CA THR A 98 27.73 -7.07 -5.29
C THR A 98 26.81 -7.39 -6.46
N ASP A 99 25.77 -8.18 -6.25
CA ASP A 99 24.80 -8.53 -7.29
C ASP A 99 24.15 -7.27 -7.90
N GLY A 100 24.11 -7.24 -9.22
CA GLY A 100 23.54 -6.09 -9.96
C GLY A 100 24.47 -4.87 -10.07
N THR A 101 25.63 -4.87 -9.44
CA THR A 101 26.63 -3.80 -9.55
C THR A 101 27.57 -4.03 -10.74
N ASP A 102 28.33 -2.97 -11.11
CA ASP A 102 29.37 -3.07 -12.15
C ASP A 102 30.45 -4.11 -11.75
N ALA A 103 30.81 -4.13 -10.46
CA ALA A 103 31.77 -5.10 -9.95
C ALA A 103 31.24 -6.54 -10.01
N GLY A 104 30.01 -6.77 -9.57
CA GLY A 104 29.39 -8.11 -9.61
C GLY A 104 29.31 -8.67 -11.01
N GLY A 105 29.00 -7.85 -12.00
CA GLY A 105 28.99 -8.23 -13.41
C GLY A 105 30.35 -8.62 -13.99
N LEU A 106 31.45 -8.25 -13.32
CA LEU A 106 32.83 -8.52 -13.75
C LEU A 106 33.48 -9.69 -13.01
N ILE A 107 32.90 -10.25 -11.96
CA ILE A 107 33.48 -11.37 -11.21
C ILE A 107 33.45 -12.62 -12.09
N ASP A 108 34.63 -13.03 -12.56
CA ASP A 108 34.83 -14.20 -13.40
C ASP A 108 36.01 -15.08 -12.86
N GLY A 109 35.65 -16.13 -12.14
CA GLY A 109 36.66 -16.98 -11.47
C GLY A 109 37.45 -16.24 -10.39
N GLY A 110 36.90 -15.14 -9.87
CA GLY A 110 37.46 -14.32 -8.81
C GLY A 110 37.07 -14.80 -7.42
N PHE A 111 37.03 -13.89 -6.49
CA PHE A 111 36.65 -14.11 -5.09
C PHE A 111 35.74 -12.97 -4.61
N GLU A 112 34.72 -13.35 -3.92
CA GLU A 112 33.81 -12.41 -3.21
C GLU A 112 33.59 -12.90 -1.79
N LEU A 113 33.63 -11.97 -0.85
CA LEU A 113 33.23 -12.15 0.53
C LEU A 113 32.37 -10.94 0.92
N SER A 114 31.12 -11.17 1.28
CA SER A 114 30.22 -10.16 1.79
C SER A 114 29.67 -10.62 3.14
N GLU A 115 29.88 -9.86 4.20
CA GLU A 115 29.54 -10.21 5.58
C GLU A 115 28.93 -9.01 6.32
N LEU A 116 27.95 -9.30 7.18
CA LEU A 116 27.49 -8.34 8.20
C LEU A 116 28.36 -8.48 9.42
N THR A 117 28.69 -7.35 10.06
CA THR A 117 29.45 -7.28 11.30
C THR A 117 28.55 -6.76 12.42
N SER A 118 28.68 -7.28 13.64
CA SER A 118 27.90 -6.84 14.78
C SER A 118 28.69 -6.92 16.09
N GLY A 119 28.39 -6.02 17.02
CA GLY A 119 28.87 -6.00 18.41
C GLY A 119 29.91 -4.91 18.71
N ASP A 120 29.77 -4.30 19.86
CA ASP A 120 30.69 -3.33 20.52
C ASP A 120 31.28 -2.23 19.60
N GLY A 121 30.42 -1.54 18.84
CA GLY A 121 30.85 -0.47 17.92
C GLY A 121 31.42 -0.98 16.59
N ASN A 122 31.14 -2.22 16.24
CA ASN A 122 31.55 -2.88 15.01
C ASN A 122 30.35 -3.24 14.12
N ASP A 123 29.22 -2.54 14.33
CA ASP A 123 28.01 -2.75 13.54
C ASP A 123 28.16 -2.16 12.15
N GLY A 124 27.99 -2.99 11.12
CA GLY A 124 28.13 -2.60 9.74
C GLY A 124 28.15 -3.79 8.79
N ALA A 125 28.65 -3.55 7.60
CA ALA A 125 28.83 -4.58 6.60
C ALA A 125 30.19 -4.39 5.91
N MET A 126 30.72 -5.48 5.38
CA MET A 126 31.95 -5.45 4.62
C MET A 126 31.86 -6.30 3.38
N THR A 127 32.58 -5.93 2.36
CA THR A 127 32.81 -6.77 1.20
C THR A 127 34.28 -6.73 0.77
N ALA A 128 34.76 -7.83 0.24
CA ALA A 128 36.07 -7.93 -0.36
C ALA A 128 35.96 -8.71 -1.67
N VAL A 129 36.44 -8.13 -2.76
CA VAL A 129 36.30 -8.67 -4.10
C VAL A 129 37.63 -8.71 -4.81
N ILE A 130 37.91 -9.85 -5.45
CA ILE A 130 38.92 -10.00 -6.49
C ILE A 130 38.19 -10.35 -7.76
N LEU A 131 38.24 -9.53 -8.79
CA LEU A 131 37.43 -9.69 -9.99
C LEU A 131 37.80 -10.96 -10.76
N SER A 132 39.07 -11.26 -10.88
CA SER A 132 39.52 -12.52 -11.50
C SER A 132 40.93 -12.90 -11.05
N PHE A 133 41.16 -14.19 -10.91
CA PHE A 133 42.53 -14.76 -10.69
C PHE A 133 43.23 -15.12 -12.00
N THR A 134 42.49 -15.23 -13.09
CA THR A 134 42.97 -15.85 -14.32
C THR A 134 42.99 -14.91 -15.51
N GLN A 135 42.22 -13.85 -15.48
CA GLN A 135 42.10 -12.89 -16.57
C GLN A 135 42.35 -11.45 -16.06
N PRO A 136 42.87 -10.55 -16.89
CA PRO A 136 43.09 -9.17 -16.54
C PRO A 136 41.76 -8.39 -16.60
N VAL A 137 40.89 -8.64 -15.62
CA VAL A 137 39.60 -7.93 -15.47
C VAL A 137 39.77 -6.77 -14.50
N SER A 138 39.23 -5.64 -14.83
CA SER A 138 39.26 -4.45 -13.98
C SER A 138 37.98 -3.63 -14.10
N LEU A 139 37.66 -2.84 -13.08
CA LEU A 139 36.63 -1.80 -13.14
C LEU A 139 37.01 -0.70 -14.16
N ALA A 140 36.15 0.29 -14.35
CA ALA A 140 36.43 1.40 -15.22
C ALA A 140 37.78 2.08 -14.84
N ALA A 141 38.56 2.44 -15.84
CA ALA A 141 39.86 3.06 -15.64
C ALA A 141 39.71 4.46 -15.01
N ASP A 142 38.73 5.23 -15.48
CA ASP A 142 38.34 6.54 -14.92
C ASP A 142 36.80 6.60 -14.80
N GLY A 143 36.30 7.40 -13.85
CA GLY A 143 34.89 7.55 -13.58
C GLY A 143 34.44 6.77 -12.33
N SER A 144 33.15 6.53 -12.22
CA SER A 144 32.55 5.80 -11.11
C SER A 144 32.10 4.40 -11.55
N SER A 145 32.28 3.44 -10.67
CA SER A 145 31.75 2.07 -10.80
C SER A 145 31.02 1.69 -9.52
N SER A 146 29.82 1.13 -9.64
CA SER A 146 29.13 0.54 -8.50
C SER A 146 29.84 -0.74 -8.04
N VAL A 147 30.13 -0.82 -6.74
CA VAL A 147 30.96 -1.90 -6.18
C VAL A 147 30.26 -2.72 -5.11
N ALA A 148 29.22 -2.17 -4.49
CA ALA A 148 28.36 -2.88 -3.58
C ALA A 148 27.01 -2.14 -3.48
N THR A 149 25.95 -2.86 -3.14
CA THR A 149 24.68 -2.31 -2.68
C THR A 149 24.49 -2.69 -1.22
N VAL A 150 24.15 -1.73 -0.38
CA VAL A 150 23.92 -1.89 1.05
C VAL A 150 22.44 -1.69 1.32
N THR A 151 21.79 -2.69 1.93
CA THR A 151 20.41 -2.56 2.40
C THR A 151 20.41 -2.10 3.84
N VAL A 152 19.71 -1.00 4.12
CA VAL A 152 19.62 -0.39 5.44
C VAL A 152 18.17 -0.39 5.89
N GLU A 153 17.90 -0.92 7.07
CA GLU A 153 16.61 -0.81 7.74
C GLU A 153 16.67 0.26 8.82
N SER A 154 15.62 1.06 8.88
CA SER A 154 15.43 2.10 9.89
C SER A 154 14.00 2.07 10.42
N THR A 155 13.80 2.50 11.67
CA THR A 155 12.46 2.66 12.23
C THR A 155 11.97 4.07 11.93
N ASN A 156 10.77 4.18 11.41
CA ASN A 156 10.12 5.46 11.19
C ASN A 156 9.91 6.18 12.54
N PRO A 157 10.22 7.48 12.63
CA PRO A 157 10.11 8.20 13.89
C PRO A 157 8.67 8.33 14.39
N ASP A 158 8.49 8.40 15.71
CA ASP A 158 7.20 8.72 16.31
C ASP A 158 7.01 10.26 16.29
N GLY A 159 6.40 10.79 15.23
CA GLY A 159 6.09 12.21 15.11
C GLY A 159 6.52 12.83 13.78
N ALA A 160 6.34 14.15 13.66
CA ALA A 160 6.54 14.90 12.42
C ALA A 160 8.03 15.18 12.10
N ASP A 161 8.95 15.00 13.06
CA ASP A 161 10.37 15.25 12.85
C ASP A 161 11.02 14.07 12.13
N ALA A 162 11.65 14.33 10.98
CA ALA A 162 12.38 13.30 10.25
C ALA A 162 13.62 12.83 11.03
N ALA A 163 13.85 11.53 11.05
CA ALA A 163 15.09 10.92 11.50
C ALA A 163 16.12 10.94 10.37
N THR A 164 17.42 11.00 10.70
CA THR A 164 18.49 10.94 9.72
C THR A 164 19.18 9.57 9.84
N VAL A 165 19.33 8.90 8.72
CA VAL A 165 20.19 7.74 8.56
C VAL A 165 21.45 8.18 7.85
N SER A 166 22.61 7.85 8.42
CA SER A 166 23.91 8.18 7.82
C SER A 166 24.71 6.91 7.57
N LEU A 167 25.36 6.87 6.43
CA LEU A 167 26.26 5.79 6.01
C LEU A 167 27.66 6.35 5.81
N GLU A 168 28.66 5.61 6.26
CA GLU A 168 30.06 5.96 6.11
C GLU A 168 30.84 4.75 5.62
N VAL A 169 31.77 4.96 4.68
CA VAL A 169 32.80 3.97 4.39
C VAL A 169 33.86 4.06 5.46
N VAL A 170 34.15 2.96 6.14
CA VAL A 170 35.02 2.94 7.31
C VAL A 170 36.12 1.90 7.19
N ASN A 171 37.15 2.04 8.05
CA ASN A 171 38.17 1.04 8.26
C ASN A 171 37.99 0.36 9.61
N GLY A 172 38.41 -0.90 9.70
CA GLY A 172 38.55 -1.57 10.98
C GLY A 172 37.35 -2.38 11.41
N LEU A 173 36.27 -2.48 10.59
CA LEU A 173 35.21 -3.45 10.84
C LEU A 173 35.79 -4.85 10.89
N VAL A 174 35.36 -5.65 11.87
CA VAL A 174 35.90 -6.99 12.09
C VAL A 174 35.00 -8.04 11.45
N GLY A 175 35.51 -8.65 10.36
CA GLY A 175 34.93 -9.83 9.76
C GLY A 175 35.86 -11.03 9.90
N GLY A 176 35.30 -12.22 10.08
CA GLY A 176 36.11 -13.42 10.24
C GLY A 176 37.20 -13.34 11.32
N GLY A 177 37.05 -12.43 12.29
CA GLY A 177 37.98 -12.22 13.40
C GLY A 177 39.16 -11.29 13.12
N ARG A 178 39.19 -10.58 12.00
CA ARG A 178 40.25 -9.59 11.64
C ARG A 178 39.64 -8.30 11.12
N PRO A 179 40.26 -7.13 11.48
CA PRO A 179 39.84 -5.85 10.96
C PRO A 179 40.07 -5.76 9.45
N VAL A 180 39.04 -5.35 8.70
CA VAL A 180 39.12 -5.06 7.27
C VAL A 180 39.52 -3.61 7.06
N GLN A 181 40.39 -3.39 6.10
CA GLN A 181 40.76 -2.06 5.63
C GLN A 181 40.10 -1.80 4.29
N SER A 182 39.52 -0.62 4.12
CA SER A 182 39.00 -0.18 2.84
C SER A 182 40.18 0.19 1.93
N VAL A 183 40.43 -0.68 0.94
CA VAL A 183 41.57 -0.55 0.02
C VAL A 183 41.18 -0.94 -1.39
N VAL A 184 41.98 -0.51 -2.35
CA VAL A 184 41.84 -0.84 -3.78
C VAL A 184 43.21 -1.36 -4.28
N THR A 185 43.17 -2.39 -5.11
CA THR A 185 44.38 -2.88 -5.79
C THR A 185 44.35 -2.50 -7.28
N TRP A 186 45.40 -1.85 -7.72
CA TRP A 186 45.63 -1.50 -9.10
C TRP A 186 47.06 -1.89 -9.49
N ARG A 187 47.19 -2.67 -10.56
CA ARG A 187 48.51 -3.18 -11.04
C ARG A 187 49.36 -3.83 -9.94
N GLY A 188 48.70 -4.60 -9.07
CA GLY A 188 49.37 -5.33 -7.98
C GLY A 188 49.82 -4.42 -6.81
N GLN A 189 49.49 -3.16 -6.83
CA GLN A 189 49.77 -2.19 -5.73
C GLN A 189 48.48 -1.90 -4.98
N THR A 190 48.60 -1.75 -3.67
CA THR A 190 47.48 -1.41 -2.81
C THR A 190 47.41 0.12 -2.58
N TYR A 191 46.24 0.66 -2.81
CA TYR A 191 45.95 2.09 -2.62
C TYR A 191 44.93 2.25 -1.49
N ARG A 192 45.00 3.36 -0.78
CA ARG A 192 44.06 3.76 0.24
C ARG A 192 43.15 4.83 -0.37
N PRO A 193 41.88 4.51 -0.68
CA PRO A 193 40.93 5.50 -1.20
C PRO A 193 40.57 6.52 -0.11
N SER A 194 40.08 7.67 -0.51
CA SER A 194 39.31 8.52 0.39
C SER A 194 37.95 7.83 0.70
N LEU A 195 37.49 8.04 1.92
CA LEU A 195 36.29 7.38 2.43
C LEU A 195 35.16 8.42 2.44
N GLY A 196 34.08 8.12 1.70
CA GLY A 196 32.91 8.96 1.60
C GLY A 196 31.84 8.64 2.64
N SER A 197 30.87 9.51 2.71
CA SER A 197 29.67 9.35 3.53
C SER A 197 28.46 9.94 2.83
N THR A 198 27.29 9.42 3.14
CA THR A 198 25.99 9.95 2.69
C THR A 198 24.98 9.90 3.81
N SER A 199 23.87 10.62 3.64
CA SER A 199 22.73 10.54 4.56
C SER A 199 21.44 10.78 3.81
N TYR A 200 20.36 10.19 4.33
CA TYR A 200 19.01 10.42 3.87
C TYR A 200 18.07 10.59 5.07
N SER A 201 16.92 11.19 4.83
CA SER A 201 15.88 11.36 5.85
C SER A 201 14.87 10.22 5.82
N VAL A 202 14.33 9.90 6.98
CA VAL A 202 13.22 8.96 7.17
C VAL A 202 12.14 9.71 7.94
N SER A 203 10.96 9.81 7.36
CA SER A 203 9.82 10.48 7.99
C SER A 203 8.58 9.60 7.99
N SER A 204 7.81 9.71 9.06
CA SER A 204 6.51 9.06 9.15
C SER A 204 5.43 9.90 8.50
N ASP A 205 4.42 9.23 8.02
CA ASP A 205 3.14 9.84 7.74
C ASP A 205 2.41 10.08 9.06
N VAL A 206 2.17 11.34 9.37
CA VAL A 206 1.49 11.80 10.60
C VAL A 206 0.26 12.64 10.30
N GLU A 207 -0.06 12.85 9.02
CA GLU A 207 -1.20 13.66 8.59
C GLU A 207 -2.41 12.76 8.35
N ALA A 208 -3.37 12.79 9.28
CA ALA A 208 -4.62 12.06 9.10
C ALA A 208 -5.47 12.66 7.97
N PRO A 209 -6.19 11.85 7.20
CA PRO A 209 -7.17 12.34 6.24
C PRO A 209 -8.17 13.30 6.88
N ALA A 210 -8.75 14.19 6.09
CA ALA A 210 -9.85 15.02 6.57
C ALA A 210 -11.07 14.14 6.87
N ALA A 211 -11.83 14.53 7.91
CA ALA A 211 -13.08 13.86 8.24
C ALA A 211 -14.04 13.87 7.02
N PRO A 212 -14.70 12.74 6.70
CA PRO A 212 -15.66 12.68 5.61
C PRO A 212 -16.77 13.72 5.76
N SER A 213 -17.15 14.37 4.66
CA SER A 213 -18.19 15.38 4.61
C SER A 213 -19.39 14.91 3.79
N GLY A 214 -20.51 15.64 3.87
CA GLY A 214 -21.68 15.37 3.06
C GLY A 214 -22.44 14.09 3.44
N LEU A 215 -22.11 13.44 4.58
CA LEU A 215 -22.81 12.20 4.97
C LEU A 215 -24.32 12.41 4.99
N ALA A 216 -25.02 11.58 4.22
CA ALA A 216 -26.46 11.51 4.14
C ALA A 216 -26.94 10.07 4.38
N ALA A 217 -28.12 9.95 4.99
CA ALA A 217 -28.75 8.66 5.24
C ALA A 217 -30.16 8.63 4.66
N VAL A 218 -30.49 7.61 3.90
CA VAL A 218 -31.82 7.38 3.36
C VAL A 218 -32.38 6.09 3.96
N ALA A 219 -33.44 6.25 4.76
CA ALA A 219 -34.14 5.13 5.37
C ALA A 219 -34.98 4.38 4.31
N GLY A 220 -34.91 3.05 4.32
CA GLY A 220 -35.72 2.14 3.52
C GLY A 220 -36.46 1.13 4.40
N ASP A 221 -36.97 0.07 3.78
CA ASP A 221 -37.57 -1.06 4.50
C ASP A 221 -36.45 -1.97 5.01
N SER A 222 -36.31 -2.01 6.34
CA SER A 222 -35.28 -2.80 7.03
C SER A 222 -33.85 -2.52 6.56
N GLN A 223 -33.59 -1.32 6.06
CA GLN A 223 -32.28 -0.91 5.57
C GLN A 223 -32.07 0.60 5.66
N VAL A 224 -30.80 1.02 5.66
CA VAL A 224 -30.39 2.43 5.53
C VAL A 224 -29.30 2.53 4.48
N SER A 225 -29.50 3.36 3.47
CA SER A 225 -28.47 3.69 2.48
C SER A 225 -27.74 4.94 2.94
N LEU A 226 -26.40 4.85 2.99
CA LEU A 226 -25.48 5.91 3.34
C LEU A 226 -24.71 6.33 2.11
N ASP A 227 -24.46 7.64 1.99
CA ASP A 227 -23.67 8.25 0.93
C ASP A 227 -22.93 9.44 1.51
N TRP A 228 -21.67 9.69 1.09
CA TRP A 228 -20.85 10.79 1.53
C TRP A 228 -19.93 11.29 0.42
N ASP A 229 -19.31 12.45 0.60
CA ASP A 229 -18.40 13.02 -0.37
C ASP A 229 -17.09 12.21 -0.44
N ASP A 230 -16.52 12.05 -1.65
CA ASP A 230 -15.21 11.46 -1.85
C ASP A 230 -14.13 12.25 -1.12
N SER A 231 -13.22 11.56 -0.44
CA SER A 231 -12.06 12.20 0.18
C SER A 231 -11.11 12.73 -0.89
N ALA A 232 -10.52 13.90 -0.63
CA ALA A 232 -9.48 14.50 -1.46
C ALA A 232 -8.06 14.03 -1.08
N ALA A 233 -7.89 13.21 -0.04
CA ALA A 233 -6.60 12.69 0.37
C ALA A 233 -6.05 11.74 -0.70
N ALA A 234 -4.80 12.00 -1.14
CA ALA A 234 -4.17 11.22 -2.23
C ALA A 234 -3.75 9.80 -1.82
N ASP A 235 -3.60 9.57 -0.53
CA ASP A 235 -3.17 8.34 0.13
C ASP A 235 -4.28 7.62 0.88
N LEU A 236 -5.53 8.06 0.69
CA LEU A 236 -6.70 7.41 1.25
C LEU A 236 -6.71 5.91 0.89
N THR A 237 -6.90 5.07 1.88
CA THR A 237 -7.01 3.62 1.68
C THR A 237 -8.41 3.09 1.89
N SER A 238 -9.15 3.63 2.86
CA SER A 238 -10.49 3.12 3.17
C SER A 238 -11.33 4.06 4.02
N TYR A 239 -12.63 3.74 4.08
CA TYR A 239 -13.57 4.31 5.04
C TYR A 239 -14.06 3.25 6.01
N THR A 240 -14.47 3.70 7.20
CA THR A 240 -15.15 2.89 8.21
C THR A 240 -16.48 3.56 8.58
N VAL A 241 -17.56 2.79 8.51
CA VAL A 241 -18.91 3.22 8.93
C VAL A 241 -19.16 2.71 10.34
N SER A 242 -19.61 3.59 11.20
CA SER A 242 -20.07 3.27 12.55
C SER A 242 -21.56 3.55 12.71
N ARG A 243 -22.25 2.67 13.45
CA ARG A 243 -23.64 2.79 13.85
C ARG A 243 -23.72 2.80 15.37
N ASP A 244 -24.35 3.85 15.93
CA ASP A 244 -24.50 4.06 17.39
C ASP A 244 -23.16 4.01 18.15
N GLY A 245 -22.08 4.48 17.49
CA GLY A 245 -20.72 4.49 18.02
C GLY A 245 -19.98 3.15 17.97
N ALA A 246 -20.57 2.11 17.39
CA ALA A 246 -19.92 0.83 17.14
C ALA A 246 -19.59 0.66 15.64
N GLU A 247 -18.42 0.09 15.34
CA GLU A 247 -18.05 -0.25 13.96
C GLU A 247 -19.09 -1.18 13.34
N LEU A 248 -19.59 -0.81 12.17
CA LEU A 248 -20.53 -1.58 11.37
C LEU A 248 -19.86 -2.20 10.16
N ALA A 249 -19.02 -1.43 9.47
CA ALA A 249 -18.27 -1.88 8.30
C ALA A 249 -16.98 -1.10 8.19
N SER A 250 -15.88 -1.77 7.81
CA SER A 250 -14.57 -1.17 7.59
C SER A 250 -13.93 -1.65 6.29
N GLY A 251 -12.87 -0.97 5.85
CA GLY A 251 -12.19 -1.31 4.60
C GLY A 251 -12.99 -0.96 3.33
N LEU A 252 -13.91 -0.01 3.42
CA LEU A 252 -14.73 0.44 2.29
C LEU A 252 -13.90 1.34 1.37
N THR A 253 -13.95 1.09 0.07
CA THR A 253 -13.25 1.90 -0.96
C THR A 253 -14.18 2.85 -1.71
N GLU A 254 -15.49 2.67 -1.56
CA GLU A 254 -16.52 3.50 -2.14
C GLU A 254 -17.08 4.45 -1.08
N SER A 255 -17.53 5.63 -1.49
CA SER A 255 -18.13 6.63 -0.61
C SER A 255 -19.62 6.38 -0.34
N SER A 256 -20.00 5.12 -0.27
CA SER A 256 -21.38 4.70 0.01
C SER A 256 -21.41 3.34 0.73
N TYR A 257 -22.48 3.13 1.48
CA TYR A 257 -22.72 1.86 2.17
C TYR A 257 -24.21 1.62 2.37
N VAL A 258 -24.66 0.36 2.35
CA VAL A 258 -26.02 -0.02 2.69
C VAL A 258 -26.01 -0.88 3.93
N ASP A 259 -26.60 -0.39 5.01
CA ASP A 259 -26.89 -1.16 6.22
C ASP A 259 -28.20 -1.94 6.02
N ASP A 260 -28.08 -3.21 5.66
CA ASP A 260 -29.20 -4.15 5.49
C ASP A 260 -29.55 -4.91 6.77
N THR A 261 -28.92 -4.54 7.89
CA THR A 261 -29.18 -5.11 9.23
C THR A 261 -30.03 -4.20 10.10
N ALA A 262 -30.45 -3.04 9.57
CA ALA A 262 -31.28 -2.12 10.29
C ALA A 262 -32.71 -2.66 10.46
N VAL A 263 -33.33 -2.36 11.60
CA VAL A 263 -34.68 -2.83 11.95
C VAL A 263 -35.65 -1.67 11.84
N ASN A 264 -36.80 -1.91 11.23
CA ASN A 264 -37.86 -0.90 11.11
C ASN A 264 -38.26 -0.35 12.49
N ASP A 265 -38.66 0.90 12.52
CA ASP A 265 -39.09 1.65 13.69
C ASP A 265 -38.01 1.85 14.78
N THR A 266 -36.74 1.58 14.44
CA THR A 266 -35.59 1.82 15.30
C THR A 266 -34.73 2.93 14.73
N SER A 267 -34.46 3.97 15.52
CA SER A 267 -33.58 5.07 15.10
C SER A 267 -32.11 4.69 15.34
N TYR A 268 -31.29 4.91 14.33
CA TYR A 268 -29.84 4.68 14.34
C TYR A 268 -29.08 5.96 14.04
N SER A 269 -27.92 6.13 14.66
CA SER A 269 -27.01 7.23 14.39
C SER A 269 -25.76 6.72 13.65
N TYR A 270 -25.45 7.29 12.50
CA TYR A 270 -24.32 6.88 11.66
C TYR A 270 -23.23 7.94 11.59
N THR A 271 -21.97 7.50 11.60
CA THR A 271 -20.80 8.30 11.35
C THR A 271 -19.84 7.55 10.44
N VAL A 272 -18.97 8.28 9.74
CA VAL A 272 -17.94 7.71 8.86
C VAL A 272 -16.59 8.32 9.20
N THR A 273 -15.53 7.49 9.24
CA THR A 273 -14.12 7.90 9.31
C THR A 273 -13.39 7.50 8.03
N ALA A 274 -12.30 8.19 7.72
CA ALA A 274 -11.40 7.89 6.60
C ALA A 274 -10.03 7.48 7.14
N SER A 275 -9.34 6.55 6.47
CA SER A 275 -8.01 6.08 6.85
C SER A 275 -7.08 6.04 5.65
N ASP A 276 -5.81 6.42 5.86
CA ASP A 276 -4.69 6.35 4.92
C ASP A 276 -3.75 5.16 5.16
N SER A 277 -4.09 4.23 6.01
CA SER A 277 -3.33 3.10 6.55
C SER A 277 -2.50 3.40 7.80
N CYS A 278 -2.07 4.64 8.00
CA CYS A 278 -1.28 5.05 9.16
C CYS A 278 -2.13 5.80 10.19
N ASN A 279 -3.05 6.59 9.69
CA ASN A 279 -3.84 7.52 10.49
C ASN A 279 -5.32 7.36 10.17
N GLU A 280 -6.15 7.70 11.14
CA GLU A 280 -7.60 7.75 10.99
C GLU A 280 -8.08 9.18 11.24
N SER A 281 -9.01 9.63 10.42
CA SER A 281 -9.62 10.95 10.56
C SER A 281 -10.52 11.05 11.79
N ASP A 282 -10.88 12.27 12.16
CA ASP A 282 -12.05 12.49 12.98
C ASP A 282 -13.30 11.93 12.27
N ALA A 283 -14.32 11.57 13.07
CA ALA A 283 -15.59 11.13 12.51
C ALA A 283 -16.33 12.29 11.81
N SER A 284 -17.07 11.96 10.78
CA SER A 284 -18.04 12.87 10.16
C SER A 284 -19.07 13.40 11.16
N SER A 285 -19.81 14.43 10.79
CA SER A 285 -21.04 14.78 11.51
C SER A 285 -22.00 13.58 11.47
N ALA A 286 -22.63 13.27 12.61
CA ALA A 286 -23.57 12.18 12.70
C ALA A 286 -24.86 12.48 11.93
N VAL A 287 -25.44 11.46 11.29
CA VAL A 287 -26.78 11.52 10.70
C VAL A 287 -27.67 10.44 11.32
N GLU A 288 -28.94 10.76 11.50
CA GLU A 288 -29.91 9.81 12.03
C GLU A 288 -30.82 9.28 10.93
N ALA A 289 -31.17 8.01 11.01
CA ALA A 289 -32.15 7.38 10.14
C ALA A 289 -32.99 6.35 10.91
N THR A 290 -34.28 6.32 10.58
CA THR A 290 -35.22 5.35 11.14
C THR A 290 -35.85 4.60 9.97
N PRO A 291 -35.45 3.36 9.69
CA PRO A 291 -36.09 2.52 8.69
C PRO A 291 -37.57 2.34 8.99
N VAL A 292 -38.37 2.25 7.97
CA VAL A 292 -39.80 2.03 8.11
C VAL A 292 -40.27 1.04 7.06
N ASP A 293 -41.16 0.14 7.48
CA ASP A 293 -41.88 -0.72 6.55
C ASP A 293 -42.85 0.17 5.74
N PRO A 294 -42.69 0.32 4.42
CA PRO A 294 -43.63 1.08 3.62
C PRO A 294 -45.02 0.43 3.55
N GLY A 295 -45.17 -0.77 4.07
CA GLY A 295 -46.39 -1.55 3.95
C GLY A 295 -46.63 -2.06 2.54
N ILE A 296 -47.73 -2.77 2.38
CA ILE A 296 -48.21 -3.20 1.07
C ILE A 296 -49.05 -2.09 0.40
N GLY A 297 -49.17 -2.19 -0.90
CA GLY A 297 -49.95 -1.23 -1.69
C GLY A 297 -49.10 -0.46 -2.68
N PRO A 298 -49.53 0.70 -3.18
CA PRO A 298 -50.80 1.36 -2.78
C PRO A 298 -52.05 0.68 -3.29
N PHE A 299 -53.09 0.67 -2.48
CA PHE A 299 -54.44 0.19 -2.84
C PHE A 299 -55.48 1.03 -2.15
N ALA A 300 -56.73 0.95 -2.66
CA ALA A 300 -57.91 1.46 -1.96
C ALA A 300 -58.77 0.27 -1.51
N ARG A 301 -59.10 0.20 -0.24
CA ARG A 301 -59.93 -0.91 0.28
C ARG A 301 -61.33 -0.87 -0.33
N GLY A 302 -61.77 -2.00 -0.86
CA GLY A 302 -62.99 -2.13 -1.60
C GLY A 302 -62.83 -2.08 -3.13
N ASP A 303 -61.69 -1.64 -3.65
CA ASP A 303 -61.34 -1.68 -5.09
C ASP A 303 -60.72 -3.04 -5.41
N SER A 304 -61.57 -4.06 -5.49
CA SER A 304 -61.12 -5.44 -5.65
C SER A 304 -60.78 -5.80 -7.08
N ASN A 305 -61.22 -5.03 -8.07
CA ASN A 305 -60.85 -5.24 -9.47
C ASN A 305 -59.62 -4.41 -9.91
N GLY A 306 -59.16 -3.46 -9.08
CA GLY A 306 -57.97 -2.65 -9.31
C GLY A 306 -58.15 -1.59 -10.40
N ASP A 307 -59.34 -1.09 -10.61
CA ASP A 307 -59.62 -0.06 -11.64
C ASP A 307 -59.49 1.39 -11.09
N GLY A 308 -59.17 1.54 -9.81
CA GLY A 308 -58.94 2.81 -9.12
C GLY A 308 -60.24 3.45 -8.59
N THR A 309 -61.39 2.78 -8.66
CA THR A 309 -62.67 3.30 -8.17
C THR A 309 -63.49 2.24 -7.48
N VAL A 310 -63.95 2.52 -6.26
CA VAL A 310 -64.85 1.59 -5.54
C VAL A 310 -66.27 1.77 -6.03
N ASN A 311 -66.82 0.79 -6.74
CA ASN A 311 -68.15 0.81 -7.32
C ASN A 311 -68.76 -0.61 -7.39
N ILE A 312 -69.89 -0.79 -8.10
CA ILE A 312 -70.57 -2.11 -8.17
C ILE A 312 -69.76 -3.21 -8.89
N SER A 313 -68.76 -2.84 -9.70
CA SER A 313 -67.93 -3.83 -10.38
C SER A 313 -67.02 -4.61 -9.40
N ASP A 314 -66.64 -3.97 -8.26
CA ASP A 314 -65.74 -4.58 -7.27
C ASP A 314 -66.38 -5.76 -6.54
N PRO A 315 -67.50 -5.59 -5.85
CA PRO A 315 -68.15 -6.76 -5.25
C PRO A 315 -68.55 -7.80 -6.27
N SER A 316 -68.86 -7.43 -7.53
CA SER A 316 -69.10 -8.38 -8.59
C SER A 316 -67.84 -9.16 -8.98
N ALA A 317 -66.67 -8.52 -9.04
CA ALA A 317 -65.40 -9.18 -9.31
C ALA A 317 -65.06 -10.16 -8.18
N THR A 318 -65.18 -9.75 -6.92
CA THR A 318 -64.97 -10.60 -5.75
C THR A 318 -65.88 -11.81 -5.74
N LEU A 319 -67.17 -11.62 -5.99
CA LEU A 319 -68.17 -12.77 -6.09
C LEU A 319 -67.82 -13.69 -7.25
N ASN A 320 -67.45 -13.16 -8.41
CA ASN A 320 -67.04 -13.93 -9.55
C ASN A 320 -65.82 -14.82 -9.25
N TRP A 321 -64.81 -14.25 -8.56
CA TRP A 321 -63.63 -15.01 -8.13
C TRP A 321 -64.00 -16.09 -7.11
N LEU A 322 -64.76 -15.75 -6.07
CA LEU A 322 -65.09 -16.67 -4.99
C LEU A 322 -65.94 -17.87 -5.47
N PHE A 323 -66.88 -17.66 -6.40
CA PHE A 323 -67.92 -18.66 -6.69
C PHE A 323 -67.99 -19.12 -8.15
N LEU A 324 -67.46 -18.35 -9.09
CA LEU A 324 -67.64 -18.62 -10.53
C LEU A 324 -66.30 -18.90 -11.25
N GLY A 325 -65.19 -18.95 -10.51
CA GLY A 325 -63.88 -19.24 -11.08
C GLY A 325 -63.26 -18.07 -11.87
N GLY A 326 -63.64 -16.84 -11.54
CA GLY A 326 -63.03 -15.65 -12.09
C GLY A 326 -61.55 -15.54 -11.71
N GLY A 327 -60.83 -14.58 -12.34
CA GLY A 327 -59.44 -14.30 -12.02
C GLY A 327 -59.28 -13.79 -10.58
N ASN A 328 -58.10 -14.01 -9.98
CA ASN A 328 -57.75 -13.49 -8.66
C ASN A 328 -57.84 -11.95 -8.66
N PRO A 329 -58.32 -11.34 -7.57
CA PRO A 329 -58.14 -9.90 -7.36
C PRO A 329 -56.66 -9.51 -7.43
N PRO A 330 -56.30 -8.42 -8.08
CA PRO A 330 -54.90 -7.95 -8.16
C PRO A 330 -54.30 -7.57 -6.80
N CYS A 331 -55.14 -7.29 -5.83
CA CYS A 331 -54.76 -7.00 -4.44
C CYS A 331 -55.81 -7.67 -3.52
N LEU A 332 -55.43 -8.72 -2.79
CA LEU A 332 -56.32 -9.41 -1.86
C LEU A 332 -56.70 -8.52 -0.66
N ALA A 333 -55.76 -7.69 -0.20
CA ALA A 333 -56.03 -6.73 0.86
C ALA A 333 -57.08 -5.67 0.46
N ALA A 334 -57.14 -5.28 -0.83
CA ALA A 334 -58.21 -4.43 -1.35
C ALA A 334 -59.57 -5.15 -1.40
N ALA A 335 -59.54 -6.44 -1.69
CA ALA A 335 -60.75 -7.28 -1.75
C ALA A 335 -61.31 -7.61 -0.35
N ASP A 336 -60.50 -7.61 0.70
CA ASP A 336 -60.93 -7.71 2.10
C ASP A 336 -61.51 -6.36 2.56
N SER A 337 -62.73 -6.14 2.12
CA SER A 337 -63.38 -4.84 2.26
C SER A 337 -63.73 -4.49 3.69
N ASN A 338 -63.88 -5.47 4.57
CA ASN A 338 -64.20 -5.29 5.99
C ASN A 338 -62.96 -5.38 6.91
N SER A 339 -61.78 -5.71 6.35
CA SER A 339 -60.53 -5.85 7.06
C SER A 339 -60.58 -6.88 8.21
N ASP A 340 -61.19 -8.03 7.97
CA ASP A 340 -61.25 -9.11 8.96
C ASP A 340 -60.17 -10.18 8.77
N GLY A 341 -59.26 -9.98 7.79
CA GLY A 341 -58.11 -10.85 7.47
C GLY A 341 -58.51 -12.02 6.55
N SER A 342 -59.69 -12.03 5.94
CA SER A 342 -60.14 -13.12 5.09
C SER A 342 -61.07 -12.65 3.97
N VAL A 343 -60.68 -12.84 2.72
CA VAL A 343 -61.58 -12.50 1.60
C VAL A 343 -62.62 -13.60 1.45
N ASN A 344 -63.86 -13.27 1.76
CA ASN A 344 -65.00 -14.19 1.70
C ASN A 344 -66.30 -13.43 1.31
N ILE A 345 -67.50 -14.02 1.46
CA ILE A 345 -68.75 -13.39 1.06
C ILE A 345 -69.13 -12.16 1.88
N SER A 346 -68.55 -11.96 3.06
CA SER A 346 -68.79 -10.79 3.87
C SER A 346 -68.27 -9.50 3.21
N ASP A 347 -67.18 -9.58 2.43
CA ASP A 347 -66.50 -8.44 1.81
C ASP A 347 -67.31 -7.80 0.68
N PRO A 348 -67.75 -8.54 -0.34
CA PRO A 348 -68.62 -7.96 -1.33
C PRO A 348 -69.95 -7.48 -0.73
N SER A 349 -70.44 -8.13 0.34
CA SER A 349 -71.62 -7.70 1.04
C SER A 349 -71.38 -6.39 1.81
N TYR A 350 -70.19 -6.20 2.37
CA TYR A 350 -69.77 -4.97 3.04
C TYR A 350 -69.73 -3.82 2.05
N THR A 351 -69.10 -3.97 0.90
CA THR A 351 -69.00 -2.98 -0.16
C THR A 351 -70.39 -2.63 -0.72
N LEU A 352 -71.26 -3.61 -0.96
CA LEU A 352 -72.64 -3.37 -1.41
C LEU A 352 -73.46 -2.57 -0.38
N ARG A 353 -73.31 -2.87 0.91
CA ARG A 353 -73.98 -2.09 1.98
C ARG A 353 -73.51 -0.67 2.02
N TRP A 354 -72.20 -0.42 1.89
CA TRP A 354 -71.65 0.93 1.82
C TRP A 354 -72.20 1.68 0.60
N LEU A 355 -72.15 1.09 -0.59
CA LEU A 355 -72.60 1.71 -1.84
C LEU A 355 -74.08 2.09 -1.82
N PHE A 356 -74.97 1.25 -1.26
CA PHE A 356 -76.41 1.37 -1.49
C PHE A 356 -77.27 1.53 -0.25
N LEU A 357 -76.74 1.19 0.94
CA LEU A 357 -77.54 1.16 2.16
C LEU A 357 -76.97 2.07 3.28
N GLY A 358 -75.97 2.90 2.97
CA GLY A 358 -75.35 3.78 3.97
C GLY A 358 -74.62 2.98 5.03
N GLY A 359 -73.97 1.89 4.67
CA GLY A 359 -73.11 1.09 5.54
C GLY A 359 -71.89 1.91 6.01
N ALA A 360 -71.11 1.34 6.93
CA ALA A 360 -69.87 1.95 7.40
C ALA A 360 -68.87 2.10 6.26
N ASP A 361 -68.03 3.14 6.34
CA ASP A 361 -66.91 3.34 5.42
C ASP A 361 -65.96 2.17 5.49
N HIS A 362 -65.21 1.94 4.38
CA HIS A 362 -64.17 0.94 4.37
C HIS A 362 -63.06 1.33 5.38
N PRO A 363 -62.50 0.34 6.12
CA PRO A 363 -61.32 0.57 6.92
C PRO A 363 -60.16 1.14 6.09
N ALA A 364 -59.17 1.74 6.74
CA ALA A 364 -58.00 2.23 6.03
C ALA A 364 -57.20 1.12 5.32
N PRO A 365 -56.59 1.45 4.19
CA PRO A 365 -56.69 2.66 3.42
C PRO A 365 -57.96 2.78 2.60
N SER A 366 -58.85 3.69 2.96
CA SER A 366 -60.13 3.91 2.28
C SER A 366 -60.01 4.77 1.02
N ALA A 367 -58.85 5.38 0.79
CA ALA A 367 -58.42 6.02 -0.42
C ALA A 367 -57.07 5.36 -0.84
N CYS A 368 -56.57 5.68 -2.03
CA CYS A 368 -55.27 5.15 -2.44
C CYS A 368 -54.19 5.39 -1.39
N GLY A 369 -53.58 4.35 -0.88
CA GLY A 369 -52.59 4.41 0.17
C GLY A 369 -52.02 3.03 0.53
N ARG A 370 -51.00 3.03 1.39
CA ARG A 370 -50.32 1.83 1.85
C ARG A 370 -50.90 1.32 3.18
N SER A 371 -50.72 0.06 3.48
CA SER A 371 -51.08 -0.54 4.76
C SER A 371 -49.92 -1.29 5.39
N THR A 372 -49.78 -1.13 6.70
CA THR A 372 -48.86 -1.89 7.57
C THR A 372 -49.66 -2.87 8.46
N ASP A 373 -50.97 -2.99 8.27
CA ASP A 373 -51.77 -3.93 9.03
C ASP A 373 -51.36 -5.39 8.75
N ALA A 374 -51.22 -6.19 9.79
CA ALA A 374 -50.72 -7.55 9.69
C ALA A 374 -51.64 -8.46 8.83
N GLY A 375 -52.96 -8.20 8.82
CA GLY A 375 -53.91 -8.92 7.98
C GLY A 375 -53.71 -8.59 6.50
N ASP A 376 -53.51 -7.30 6.19
CA ASP A 376 -53.25 -6.82 4.84
C ASP A 376 -51.92 -7.36 4.32
N LEU A 377 -50.85 -7.30 5.14
CA LEU A 377 -49.53 -7.83 4.81
C LEU A 377 -49.59 -9.33 4.52
N ALA A 378 -50.37 -10.10 5.28
CA ALA A 378 -50.57 -11.52 5.07
C ALA A 378 -51.31 -11.87 3.78
N GLN A 379 -52.22 -11.02 3.35
CA GLN A 379 -53.01 -11.20 2.11
C GLN A 379 -52.22 -10.78 0.86
N GLY A 380 -51.48 -9.70 0.96
CA GLY A 380 -50.65 -9.17 -0.10
C GLY A 380 -51.41 -8.42 -1.21
N CYS A 381 -50.63 -7.75 -2.03
CA CYS A 381 -51.05 -7.16 -3.31
C CYS A 381 -50.04 -7.56 -4.36
N ASP A 382 -50.44 -8.26 -5.42
CA ASP A 382 -49.54 -8.63 -6.51
C ASP A 382 -49.11 -7.42 -7.35
N THR A 383 -49.99 -6.41 -7.41
CA THR A 383 -49.73 -5.12 -8.09
C THR A 383 -50.38 -3.98 -7.33
N ALA A 384 -49.81 -2.78 -7.44
CA ALA A 384 -50.45 -1.55 -7.02
C ALA A 384 -51.75 -1.36 -7.82
N THR A 385 -52.87 -1.13 -7.14
CA THR A 385 -54.19 -0.96 -7.78
C THR A 385 -54.59 0.48 -7.96
N CYS A 386 -53.79 1.42 -7.42
CA CYS A 386 -53.99 2.85 -7.60
C CYS A 386 -52.66 3.62 -7.57
N ALA A 387 -52.66 4.86 -8.05
CA ALA A 387 -51.50 5.76 -7.96
C ALA A 387 -51.68 6.67 -6.74
N GLU A 388 -50.62 6.78 -5.92
CA GLU A 388 -50.52 7.73 -4.81
C GLU A 388 -50.50 9.18 -5.30
#